data_d83ea7ad7db8d3ed7c511f28c8dcd27e
#
_entry.id   d83ea7ad7db8d3ed7c511f28c8dcd27e
#
_cell.length_a   1.000
_cell.length_b   1.000
_cell.length_c   1.000
_cell.angle_alpha   90.00
_cell.angle_beta   90.00
_cell.angle_gamma   90.00
#
_symmetry.space_group_name_H-M   'P 1'
#
loop_
_entity.id
_entity.type
_entity.pdbx_description
1 polymer ?
#
loop_
_entity_poly.entity_id
_entity_poly.type
_entity_poly.pdbx_seq_one_letter_code
_entity_poly.pdbx_strand_id
1 'polypeptide(L)'
;MNTGFYKDLDTNFEIACKMSEQDFKHGELLEMLKNGNIPEKQIAAMKLSKIQSAEEAKILLNNLTGCDGKIREAVALKINQLINQDKNLIPLFIQQENSSFANATIDINGNICRLIIDSVSILKQDEVFAKKYLEQILIFINETFQELDKFIFRDKKYVINKQLFKLYWCLEALKLFAKNISTEQIYPILSRASKEKEYTIREKVAQIVIDLNDSAFADIKKELAQDENYYVRAVFKSY
;
A
#
# COMPACT_ATOMS: atom_id res chain seq x y z
N MET A 1 -10.10 27.70 -21.40
CA MET A 1 -9.07 27.04 -20.58
C MET A 1 -9.36 27.36 -19.13
N ASN A 2 -9.48 26.34 -18.30
CA ASN A 2 -9.97 26.48 -16.92
C ASN A 2 -8.84 26.99 -16.02
N THR A 3 -8.68 28.30 -15.91
CA THR A 3 -7.66 28.97 -15.09
C THR A 3 -7.93 28.88 -13.58
N GLY A 4 -9.12 28.40 -13.17
CA GLY A 4 -9.51 28.27 -11.76
C GLY A 4 -8.72 27.18 -11.02
N PHE A 5 -8.48 26.04 -11.67
CA PHE A 5 -7.80 24.90 -11.05
C PHE A 5 -6.35 25.23 -10.60
N TYR A 6 -5.63 25.99 -11.41
CA TYR A 6 -4.26 26.40 -11.04
C TYR A 6 -4.23 27.45 -9.91
N LYS A 7 -5.21 28.36 -9.88
CA LYS A 7 -5.31 29.35 -8.78
C LYS A 7 -5.52 28.68 -7.41
N ASP A 8 -6.37 27.66 -7.36
CA ASP A 8 -6.63 26.93 -6.11
C ASP A 8 -5.41 26.12 -5.63
N LEU A 9 -4.61 25.59 -6.57
CA LEU A 9 -3.36 24.89 -6.25
C LEU A 9 -2.31 25.84 -5.66
N ASP A 10 -2.13 27.02 -6.24
CA ASP A 10 -1.19 28.04 -5.76
C ASP A 10 -1.60 28.54 -4.37
N THR A 11 -2.89 28.80 -4.16
CA THR A 11 -3.41 29.25 -2.86
C THR A 11 -3.20 28.18 -1.76
N ASN A 12 -3.48 26.91 -2.04
CA ASN A 12 -3.27 25.84 -1.07
C ASN A 12 -1.77 25.64 -0.75
N PHE A 13 -0.90 25.81 -1.72
CA PHE A 13 0.55 25.74 -1.51
C PHE A 13 1.05 26.89 -0.63
N GLU A 14 0.63 28.13 -0.93
CA GLU A 14 0.99 29.29 -0.12
C GLU A 14 0.50 29.17 1.34
N ILE A 15 -0.73 28.68 1.55
CA ILE A 15 -1.29 28.43 2.88
C ILE A 15 -0.44 27.37 3.60
N ALA A 16 -0.12 26.26 2.95
CA ALA A 16 0.70 25.20 3.53
C ALA A 16 2.10 25.72 3.91
N CYS A 17 2.74 26.56 3.06
CA CYS A 17 4.03 27.17 3.37
C CYS A 17 3.95 28.05 4.63
N LYS A 18 2.97 28.94 4.72
CA LYS A 18 2.77 29.79 5.90
C LYS A 18 2.52 28.98 7.17
N MET A 19 1.72 27.92 7.09
CA MET A 19 1.43 27.03 8.21
C MET A 19 2.66 26.20 8.62
N SER A 20 3.55 25.88 7.67
CA SER A 20 4.76 25.11 7.98
C SER A 20 5.71 25.85 8.94
N GLU A 21 5.67 27.16 8.95
CA GLU A 21 6.47 28.04 9.83
C GLU A 21 5.83 28.28 11.20
N GLN A 22 4.57 27.86 11.41
CA GLN A 22 3.84 28.08 12.66
C GLN A 22 3.99 26.87 13.59
N ASP A 23 3.96 27.10 14.88
CA ASP A 23 3.84 26.08 15.91
C ASP A 23 2.38 25.85 16.28
N PHE A 24 2.01 24.60 16.46
CA PHE A 24 0.67 24.16 16.83
C PHE A 24 0.72 23.26 18.06
N LYS A 25 -0.25 23.41 18.94
CA LYS A 25 -0.44 22.48 20.05
C LYS A 25 -0.94 21.13 19.53
N HIS A 26 -0.65 20.07 20.26
CA HIS A 26 -1.06 18.70 19.89
C HIS A 26 -2.55 18.57 19.58
N GLY A 27 -3.43 19.13 20.43
CA GLY A 27 -4.88 19.11 20.22
C GLY A 27 -5.34 19.89 18.97
N GLU A 28 -4.64 20.98 18.63
CA GLU A 28 -4.92 21.76 17.41
C GLU A 28 -4.60 20.93 16.15
N LEU A 29 -3.48 20.19 16.15
CA LEU A 29 -3.12 19.30 15.05
C LEU A 29 -4.15 18.18 14.85
N LEU A 30 -4.65 17.61 15.94
CA LEU A 30 -5.70 16.58 15.87
C LEU A 30 -7.03 17.14 15.34
N GLU A 31 -7.39 18.37 15.76
CA GLU A 31 -8.59 19.05 15.26
C GLU A 31 -8.49 19.37 13.77
N MET A 32 -7.32 19.84 13.33
CA MET A 32 -7.04 20.07 11.91
C MET A 32 -7.10 18.78 11.10
N LEU A 33 -6.61 17.64 11.61
CA LEU A 33 -6.74 16.33 10.97
C LEU A 33 -8.19 15.88 10.85
N LYS A 34 -9.05 16.20 11.83
CA LYS A 34 -10.47 15.85 11.79
C LYS A 34 -11.24 16.71 10.79
N ASN A 35 -11.16 18.02 10.94
CA ASN A 35 -12.09 18.97 10.37
C ASN A 35 -11.46 19.99 9.42
N GLY A 36 -10.13 20.01 9.31
CA GLY A 36 -9.40 20.97 8.49
C GLY A 36 -9.57 20.76 6.99
N ASN A 37 -9.20 21.77 6.23
CA ASN A 37 -9.08 21.73 4.78
C ASN A 37 -7.82 20.97 4.33
N ILE A 38 -7.55 20.88 3.03
CA ILE A 38 -6.41 20.10 2.47
C ILE A 38 -5.07 20.55 3.07
N PRO A 39 -4.64 21.83 3.01
CA PRO A 39 -3.36 22.24 3.58
C PRO A 39 -3.31 22.05 5.09
N GLU A 40 -4.39 22.30 5.83
CA GLU A 40 -4.44 22.09 7.28
C GLU A 40 -4.19 20.62 7.65
N LYS A 41 -4.90 19.69 7.02
CA LYS A 41 -4.72 18.26 7.25
C LYS A 41 -3.32 17.77 6.89
N GLN A 42 -2.78 18.26 5.77
CA GLN A 42 -1.44 17.91 5.32
C GLN A 42 -0.39 18.37 6.33
N ILE A 43 -0.42 19.64 6.73
CA ILE A 43 0.53 20.20 7.70
C ILE A 43 0.36 19.55 9.07
N ALA A 44 -0.87 19.32 9.52
CA ALA A 44 -1.13 18.63 10.78
C ALA A 44 -0.53 17.22 10.80
N ALA A 45 -0.70 16.43 9.73
CA ALA A 45 -0.06 15.13 9.62
C ALA A 45 1.47 15.24 9.68
N MET A 46 2.07 16.20 8.98
CA MET A 46 3.52 16.38 8.95
C MET A 46 4.09 16.80 10.32
N LYS A 47 3.39 17.69 11.05
CA LYS A 47 3.84 18.24 12.35
C LYS A 47 3.50 17.38 13.55
N LEU A 48 2.57 16.41 13.43
CA LEU A 48 2.20 15.53 14.55
C LEU A 48 3.41 14.68 14.97
N SER A 49 3.94 14.92 16.16
CA SER A 49 5.15 14.26 16.65
C SER A 49 4.89 12.93 17.37
N LYS A 50 3.66 12.71 17.87
CA LYS A 50 3.27 11.54 18.64
C LYS A 50 1.76 11.31 18.55
N ILE A 51 1.32 10.10 18.92
CA ILE A 51 -0.06 9.78 19.26
C ILE A 51 -0.09 9.20 20.68
N GLN A 52 -1.19 9.39 21.39
CA GLN A 52 -1.32 9.04 22.80
C GLN A 52 -2.45 8.06 23.10
N SER A 53 -3.34 7.85 22.14
CA SER A 53 -4.50 6.96 22.27
C SER A 53 -4.90 6.30 20.96
N ALA A 54 -5.74 5.27 21.06
CA ALA A 54 -6.33 4.61 19.89
C ALA A 54 -7.25 5.53 19.08
N GLU A 55 -7.92 6.49 19.74
CA GLU A 55 -8.75 7.52 19.09
C GLU A 55 -7.88 8.44 18.21
N GLU A 56 -6.70 8.83 18.68
CA GLU A 56 -5.77 9.64 17.90
C GLU A 56 -5.21 8.86 16.71
N ALA A 57 -4.88 7.57 16.88
CA ALA A 57 -4.50 6.70 15.77
C ALA A 57 -5.63 6.58 14.75
N LYS A 58 -6.88 6.48 15.20
CA LYS A 58 -8.07 6.44 14.33
C LYS A 58 -8.22 7.70 13.50
N ILE A 59 -7.91 8.89 14.05
CA ILE A 59 -7.96 10.15 13.31
C ILE A 59 -6.97 10.11 12.12
N LEU A 60 -5.75 9.61 12.32
CA LEU A 60 -4.79 9.42 11.23
C LEU A 60 -5.32 8.44 10.20
N LEU A 61 -5.78 7.27 10.64
CA LEU A 61 -6.26 6.21 9.77
C LEU A 61 -7.49 6.62 8.93
N ASN A 62 -8.36 7.46 9.47
CA ASN A 62 -9.51 8.02 8.72
C ASN A 62 -9.07 8.96 7.58
N ASN A 63 -7.86 9.51 7.63
CA ASN A 63 -7.29 10.33 6.58
C ASN A 63 -6.33 9.56 5.65
N LEU A 64 -6.17 8.27 5.84
CA LEU A 64 -5.30 7.41 5.01
C LEU A 64 -5.97 7.02 3.68
N THR A 65 -7.30 7.06 3.63
CA THR A 65 -8.10 6.71 2.44
C THR A 65 -9.24 7.70 2.22
N GLY A 66 -9.77 7.78 1.01
CA GLY A 66 -10.98 8.55 0.72
C GLY A 66 -10.84 10.07 0.68
N CYS A 67 -9.65 10.64 0.86
CA CYS A 67 -9.39 12.07 0.81
C CYS A 67 -8.36 12.45 -0.28
N ASP A 68 -7.96 13.70 -0.33
CA ASP A 68 -6.97 14.21 -1.28
C ASP A 68 -5.64 13.44 -1.19
N GLY A 69 -4.96 13.26 -2.33
CA GLY A 69 -3.72 12.51 -2.42
C GLY A 69 -2.58 13.08 -1.56
N LYS A 70 -2.51 14.39 -1.40
CA LYS A 70 -1.50 15.05 -0.55
C LYS A 70 -1.71 14.74 0.93
N ILE A 71 -2.98 14.69 1.37
CA ILE A 71 -3.33 14.29 2.74
C ILE A 71 -2.94 12.84 2.97
N ARG A 72 -3.37 11.93 2.08
CA ARG A 72 -3.07 10.50 2.20
C ARG A 72 -1.56 10.23 2.26
N GLU A 73 -0.78 10.89 1.42
CA GLU A 73 0.67 10.73 1.39
C GLU A 73 1.34 11.24 2.70
N ALA A 74 0.95 12.42 3.18
CA ALA A 74 1.44 12.96 4.45
C ALA A 74 1.08 12.07 5.64
N VAL A 75 -0.14 11.54 5.66
CA VAL A 75 -0.60 10.62 6.71
C VAL A 75 0.11 9.27 6.63
N ALA A 76 0.27 8.68 5.45
CA ALA A 76 1.01 7.43 5.28
C ALA A 76 2.47 7.56 5.75
N LEU A 77 3.13 8.66 5.38
CA LEU A 77 4.48 8.98 5.85
C LEU A 77 4.51 9.11 7.37
N LYS A 78 3.56 9.83 7.97
CA LYS A 78 3.50 10.00 9.42
C LYS A 78 3.29 8.70 10.17
N ILE A 79 2.35 7.86 9.72
CA ILE A 79 2.11 6.53 10.30
C ILE A 79 3.39 5.70 10.26
N ASN A 80 4.04 5.65 9.09
CA ASN A 80 5.30 4.93 8.93
C ASN A 80 6.38 5.43 9.88
N GLN A 81 6.55 6.76 10.00
CA GLN A 81 7.51 7.37 10.94
C GLN A 81 7.21 6.99 12.40
N LEU A 82 5.96 7.14 12.84
CA LEU A 82 5.55 6.87 14.22
C LEU A 82 5.79 5.41 14.60
N ILE A 83 5.40 4.45 13.76
CA ILE A 83 5.58 3.01 14.00
C ILE A 83 7.07 2.63 14.03
N ASN A 84 7.91 3.26 13.19
CA ASN A 84 9.34 3.00 13.17
C ASN A 84 10.07 3.60 14.38
N GLN A 85 9.63 4.78 14.85
CA GLN A 85 10.25 5.47 15.98
C GLN A 85 9.90 4.87 17.33
N ASP A 86 8.65 4.44 17.52
CA ASP A 86 8.19 3.89 18.79
C ASP A 86 7.25 2.68 18.58
N LYS A 87 7.78 1.49 18.80
CA LYS A 87 7.01 0.24 18.69
C LYS A 87 5.88 0.11 19.72
N ASN A 88 5.91 0.89 20.81
CA ASN A 88 4.81 0.91 21.78
C ASN A 88 3.53 1.51 21.21
N LEU A 89 3.60 2.20 20.07
CA LEU A 89 2.44 2.73 19.37
C LEU A 89 1.71 1.66 18.53
N ILE A 90 2.33 0.52 18.26
CA ILE A 90 1.74 -0.57 17.46
C ILE A 90 0.33 -0.94 17.95
N PRO A 91 0.09 -1.20 19.25
CA PRO A 91 -1.23 -1.55 19.76
C PRO A 91 -2.31 -0.50 19.45
N LEU A 92 -1.95 0.78 19.39
CA LEU A 92 -2.88 1.87 19.10
C LEU A 92 -3.40 1.83 17.65
N PHE A 93 -2.56 1.36 16.72
CA PHE A 93 -2.93 1.23 15.31
C PHE A 93 -3.71 -0.07 15.01
N ILE A 94 -3.35 -1.19 15.65
CA ILE A 94 -3.93 -2.51 15.36
C ILE A 94 -5.27 -2.77 16.06
N GLN A 95 -5.58 -2.05 17.14
CA GLN A 95 -6.87 -2.16 17.88
C GLN A 95 -8.07 -1.69 17.06
N GLN A 96 -7.85 -0.99 15.96
CA GLN A 96 -8.93 -0.50 15.11
C GLN A 96 -9.40 -1.60 14.16
N GLU A 97 -10.72 -1.66 13.89
CA GLU A 97 -11.23 -2.45 12.75
C GLU A 97 -10.71 -1.81 11.46
N ASN A 98 -9.63 -2.37 10.88
CA ASN A 98 -8.89 -1.55 9.95
C ASN A 98 -8.63 -2.21 8.61
N SER A 99 -9.59 -2.04 7.70
CA SER A 99 -9.36 -2.14 6.27
C SER A 99 -8.49 -0.99 5.71
N SER A 100 -8.20 0.07 6.51
CA SER A 100 -7.49 1.26 6.04
C SER A 100 -6.08 0.93 5.53
N PHE A 101 -5.32 0.07 6.22
CA PHE A 101 -4.00 -0.37 5.75
C PHE A 101 -4.10 -1.16 4.44
N ALA A 102 -5.03 -2.12 4.34
CA ALA A 102 -5.20 -2.89 3.13
C ALA A 102 -5.67 -2.02 1.95
N ASN A 103 -6.61 -1.10 2.18
CA ASN A 103 -7.07 -0.16 1.16
C ASN A 103 -5.95 0.79 0.70
N ALA A 104 -5.11 1.26 1.61
CA ALA A 104 -3.99 2.14 1.26
C ALA A 104 -2.84 1.39 0.57
N THR A 105 -2.72 0.08 0.75
CA THR A 105 -1.78 -0.78 0.00
C THR A 105 -2.04 -0.75 -1.51
N ILE A 106 -3.28 -0.51 -1.92
CA ILE A 106 -3.69 -0.46 -3.33
C ILE A 106 -4.04 0.97 -3.79
N ASP A 107 -3.50 1.99 -3.12
CA ASP A 107 -3.66 3.39 -3.51
C ASP A 107 -3.07 3.62 -4.91
N ILE A 108 -3.60 4.61 -5.63
CA ILE A 108 -3.08 5.01 -6.94
C ILE A 108 -1.67 5.66 -6.87
N ASN A 109 -1.25 6.09 -5.69
CA ASN A 109 0.07 6.65 -5.42
C ASN A 109 1.01 5.55 -4.86
N GLY A 110 2.00 5.16 -5.65
CA GLY A 110 2.97 4.13 -5.26
C GLY A 110 3.82 4.46 -4.02
N ASN A 111 3.99 5.74 -3.67
CA ASN A 111 4.68 6.11 -2.43
C ASN A 111 3.84 5.72 -1.21
N ILE A 112 2.51 5.95 -1.28
CA ILE A 112 1.59 5.52 -0.22
C ILE A 112 1.66 4.00 -0.07
N CYS A 113 1.53 3.25 -1.18
CA CYS A 113 1.60 1.79 -1.16
C CYS A 113 2.87 1.29 -0.48
N ARG A 114 4.03 1.85 -0.83
CA ARG A 114 5.33 1.48 -0.25
C ARG A 114 5.38 1.77 1.26
N LEU A 115 5.04 2.98 1.67
CA LEU A 115 5.06 3.39 3.08
C LEU A 115 4.15 2.50 3.94
N ILE A 116 2.99 2.13 3.40
CA ILE A 116 2.04 1.24 4.08
C ILE A 116 2.59 -0.19 4.17
N ILE A 117 3.17 -0.74 3.12
CA ILE A 117 3.78 -2.07 3.14
C ILE A 117 4.95 -2.11 4.14
N ASP A 118 5.77 -1.07 4.19
CA ASP A 118 6.84 -0.94 5.19
C ASP A 118 6.27 -0.94 6.61
N SER A 119 5.18 -0.19 6.86
CA SER A 119 4.48 -0.19 8.15
C SER A 119 3.91 -1.57 8.49
N VAL A 120 3.24 -2.22 7.54
CA VAL A 120 2.68 -3.57 7.70
C VAL A 120 3.76 -4.60 7.98
N SER A 121 4.97 -4.44 7.45
CA SER A 121 6.10 -5.34 7.73
C SER A 121 6.45 -5.42 9.22
N ILE A 122 6.14 -4.35 9.96
CA ILE A 122 6.31 -4.26 11.42
C ILE A 122 5.03 -4.74 12.13
N LEU A 123 3.85 -4.25 11.70
CA LEU A 123 2.56 -4.56 12.31
C LEU A 123 2.19 -6.04 12.22
N LYS A 124 2.69 -6.78 11.24
CA LYS A 124 2.42 -8.21 11.01
C LYS A 124 2.89 -9.12 12.15
N GLN A 125 3.64 -8.60 13.12
CA GLN A 125 4.00 -9.35 14.35
C GLN A 125 2.78 -9.62 15.23
N ASP A 126 1.71 -8.82 15.10
CA ASP A 126 0.41 -9.12 15.69
C ASP A 126 -0.36 -10.07 14.76
N GLU A 127 -0.65 -11.27 15.28
CA GLU A 127 -1.28 -12.35 14.49
C GLU A 127 -2.70 -11.99 14.04
N VAL A 128 -3.46 -11.27 14.87
CA VAL A 128 -4.85 -10.88 14.56
C VAL A 128 -4.86 -9.85 13.43
N PHE A 129 -3.99 -8.85 13.52
CA PHE A 129 -3.81 -7.87 12.46
C PHE A 129 -3.33 -8.55 11.17
N ALA A 130 -2.29 -9.37 11.25
CA ALA A 130 -1.69 -10.08 10.13
C ALA A 130 -2.73 -10.90 9.36
N LYS A 131 -3.57 -11.66 10.10
CA LYS A 131 -4.64 -12.49 9.51
C LYS A 131 -5.68 -11.63 8.78
N LYS A 132 -6.22 -10.60 9.42
CA LYS A 132 -7.25 -9.71 8.83
C LYS A 132 -6.71 -8.97 7.61
N TYR A 133 -5.49 -8.47 7.69
CA TYR A 133 -4.84 -7.77 6.58
C TYR A 133 -4.64 -8.71 5.38
N LEU A 134 -4.09 -9.91 5.63
CA LEU A 134 -3.87 -10.91 4.59
C LEU A 134 -5.18 -11.35 3.92
N GLU A 135 -6.22 -11.62 4.69
CA GLU A 135 -7.55 -11.96 4.16
C GLU A 135 -8.04 -10.87 3.18
N GLN A 136 -7.88 -9.60 3.53
CA GLN A 136 -8.28 -8.50 2.66
C GLN A 136 -7.40 -8.40 1.39
N ILE A 137 -6.10 -8.63 1.49
CA ILE A 137 -5.20 -8.67 0.32
C ILE A 137 -5.58 -9.82 -0.63
N LEU A 138 -5.91 -10.99 -0.10
CA LEU A 138 -6.37 -12.13 -0.92
C LEU A 138 -7.69 -11.82 -1.64
N ILE A 139 -8.62 -11.12 -0.98
CA ILE A 139 -9.86 -10.63 -1.62
C ILE A 139 -9.50 -9.70 -2.77
N PHE A 140 -8.63 -8.72 -2.56
CA PHE A 140 -8.22 -7.77 -3.59
C PHE A 140 -7.53 -8.43 -4.78
N ILE A 141 -6.71 -9.45 -4.56
CA ILE A 141 -6.09 -10.24 -5.63
C ILE A 141 -7.17 -10.93 -6.48
N ASN A 142 -8.12 -11.60 -5.84
CA ASN A 142 -9.20 -12.30 -6.53
C ASN A 142 -10.10 -11.36 -7.34
N GLU A 143 -10.51 -10.22 -6.74
CA GLU A 143 -11.26 -9.18 -7.45
C GLU A 143 -10.49 -8.65 -8.66
N THR A 144 -9.18 -8.42 -8.48
CA THR A 144 -8.32 -7.90 -9.55
C THR A 144 -8.22 -8.89 -10.70
N PHE A 145 -8.08 -10.18 -10.42
CA PHE A 145 -8.10 -11.22 -11.44
C PHE A 145 -9.44 -11.28 -12.17
N GLN A 146 -10.56 -11.19 -11.45
CA GLN A 146 -11.88 -11.15 -12.07
C GLN A 146 -12.06 -9.94 -12.98
N GLU A 147 -11.55 -8.77 -12.57
CA GLU A 147 -11.57 -7.57 -13.41
C GLU A 147 -10.68 -7.72 -14.66
N LEU A 148 -9.49 -8.29 -14.52
CA LEU A 148 -8.59 -8.54 -15.65
C LEU A 148 -9.22 -9.51 -16.68
N ASP A 149 -9.98 -10.51 -16.25
CA ASP A 149 -10.67 -11.45 -17.14
C ASP A 149 -11.75 -10.80 -17.99
N LYS A 150 -12.38 -9.73 -17.50
CA LYS A 150 -13.40 -8.98 -18.25
C LYS A 150 -12.81 -8.19 -19.43
N PHE A 151 -11.49 -7.91 -19.40
CA PHE A 151 -10.81 -7.09 -20.40
C PHE A 151 -10.07 -7.91 -21.46
N ILE A 152 -10.70 -8.92 -22.01
CA ILE A 152 -10.14 -9.73 -23.10
C ILE A 152 -9.87 -8.88 -24.38
N PHE A 153 -10.50 -7.70 -24.50
CA PHE A 153 -10.36 -6.81 -25.65
C PHE A 153 -9.62 -5.51 -25.34
N ARG A 154 -8.66 -5.16 -26.17
CA ARG A 154 -7.58 -4.17 -26.05
C ARG A 154 -7.99 -2.70 -25.87
N ASP A 155 -9.25 -2.33 -25.93
CA ASP A 155 -9.69 -0.92 -26.02
C ASP A 155 -9.71 -0.15 -24.69
N LYS A 156 -9.37 -0.81 -23.57
CA LYS A 156 -9.39 -0.19 -22.23
C LYS A 156 -8.03 -0.27 -21.51
N LYS A 157 -6.97 0.08 -22.22
CA LYS A 157 -5.57 0.01 -21.71
C LYS A 157 -5.39 0.67 -20.34
N TYR A 158 -6.04 1.80 -20.09
CA TYR A 158 -5.96 2.49 -18.80
C TYR A 158 -6.53 1.66 -17.64
N VAL A 159 -7.68 1.02 -17.85
CA VAL A 159 -8.32 0.19 -16.80
C VAL A 159 -7.49 -1.05 -16.51
N ILE A 160 -6.94 -1.69 -17.55
CA ILE A 160 -6.02 -2.84 -17.41
C ILE A 160 -4.79 -2.43 -16.61
N ASN A 161 -4.15 -1.30 -16.94
CA ASN A 161 -2.98 -0.82 -16.22
C ASN A 161 -3.29 -0.53 -14.74
N LYS A 162 -4.46 0.02 -14.43
CA LYS A 162 -4.90 0.24 -13.05
C LYS A 162 -5.02 -1.08 -12.27
N GLN A 163 -5.57 -2.12 -12.89
CA GLN A 163 -5.69 -3.43 -12.26
C GLN A 163 -4.33 -4.12 -12.10
N LEU A 164 -3.45 -4.02 -13.09
CA LEU A 164 -2.08 -4.54 -12.98
C LEU A 164 -1.28 -3.80 -11.88
N PHE A 165 -1.45 -2.49 -11.75
CA PHE A 165 -0.85 -1.73 -10.66
C PHE A 165 -1.38 -2.18 -9.29
N LYS A 166 -2.70 -2.41 -9.16
CA LYS A 166 -3.30 -2.97 -7.94
C LYS A 166 -2.72 -4.36 -7.64
N LEU A 167 -2.63 -5.23 -8.64
CA LEU A 167 -2.08 -6.59 -8.49
C LEU A 167 -0.62 -6.56 -8.03
N TYR A 168 0.20 -5.68 -8.62
CA TYR A 168 1.60 -5.51 -8.23
C TYR A 168 1.75 -5.24 -6.73
N TRP A 169 1.00 -4.28 -6.19
CA TRP A 169 1.07 -3.93 -4.78
C TRP A 169 0.46 -5.01 -3.87
N CYS A 170 -0.58 -5.69 -4.33
CA CYS A 170 -1.11 -6.85 -3.61
C CYS A 170 -0.07 -7.99 -3.52
N LEU A 171 0.68 -8.27 -4.59
CA LEU A 171 1.74 -9.27 -4.57
C LEU A 171 2.93 -8.84 -3.70
N GLU A 172 3.27 -7.54 -3.68
CA GLU A 172 4.28 -7.00 -2.78
C GLU A 172 3.88 -7.18 -1.31
N ALA A 173 2.61 -6.92 -0.98
CA ALA A 173 2.06 -7.19 0.34
C ALA A 173 2.01 -8.69 0.66
N LEU A 174 1.57 -9.53 -0.29
CA LEU A 174 1.51 -10.99 -0.16
C LEU A 174 2.88 -11.59 0.18
N LYS A 175 3.94 -11.05 -0.40
CA LYS A 175 5.32 -11.48 -0.14
C LYS A 175 5.67 -11.45 1.35
N LEU A 176 5.15 -10.48 2.11
CA LEU A 176 5.39 -10.38 3.55
C LEU A 176 4.85 -11.58 4.35
N PHE A 177 3.85 -12.27 3.80
CA PHE A 177 3.12 -13.35 4.46
C PHE A 177 3.27 -14.69 3.75
N ALA A 178 3.98 -14.77 2.64
CA ALA A 178 4.03 -15.93 1.77
C ALA A 178 4.37 -17.24 2.51
N LYS A 179 5.28 -17.17 3.49
CA LYS A 179 5.67 -18.33 4.31
C LYS A 179 4.61 -18.78 5.32
N ASN A 180 3.59 -17.95 5.56
CA ASN A 180 2.51 -18.23 6.52
C ASN A 180 1.22 -18.68 5.83
N ILE A 181 1.21 -18.78 4.49
CA ILE A 181 0.06 -19.18 3.68
C ILE A 181 0.29 -20.61 3.22
N SER A 182 -0.77 -21.44 3.27
CA SER A 182 -0.66 -22.82 2.76
C SER A 182 -0.38 -22.84 1.25
N THR A 183 0.34 -23.85 0.79
CA THR A 183 0.67 -24.02 -0.63
C THR A 183 -0.59 -24.08 -1.48
N GLU A 184 -1.65 -24.73 -1.00
CA GLU A 184 -2.94 -24.85 -1.69
C GLU A 184 -3.61 -23.50 -1.95
N GLN A 185 -3.39 -22.53 -1.05
CA GLN A 185 -3.95 -21.18 -1.19
C GLN A 185 -3.11 -20.27 -2.07
N ILE A 186 -1.77 -20.32 -1.93
CA ILE A 186 -0.89 -19.40 -2.62
C ILE A 186 -0.53 -19.85 -4.03
N TYR A 187 -0.44 -21.16 -4.30
CA TYR A 187 -0.05 -21.70 -5.61
C TYR A 187 -0.96 -21.24 -6.76
N PRO A 188 -2.31 -21.30 -6.67
CA PRO A 188 -3.17 -20.82 -7.75
C PRO A 188 -2.96 -19.33 -8.09
N ILE A 189 -2.70 -18.52 -7.08
CA ILE A 189 -2.42 -17.07 -7.23
C ILE A 189 -1.13 -16.88 -8.01
N LEU A 190 -0.04 -17.52 -7.57
CA LEU A 190 1.27 -17.38 -8.20
C LEU A 190 1.31 -17.98 -9.60
N SER A 191 0.67 -19.16 -9.80
CA SER A 191 0.56 -19.80 -11.12
C SER A 191 -0.20 -18.95 -12.13
N ARG A 192 -1.23 -18.22 -11.69
CA ARG A 192 -1.96 -17.29 -12.56
C ARG A 192 -1.15 -16.01 -12.82
N ALA A 193 -0.60 -15.41 -11.79
CA ALA A 193 0.18 -14.17 -11.90
C ALA A 193 1.47 -14.36 -12.71
N SER A 194 2.07 -15.56 -12.72
CA SER A 194 3.27 -15.86 -13.52
C SER A 194 3.00 -15.81 -15.04
N LYS A 195 1.74 -15.85 -15.47
CA LYS A 195 1.33 -15.79 -16.88
C LYS A 195 0.86 -14.41 -17.33
N GLU A 196 0.93 -13.41 -16.44
CA GLU A 196 0.54 -12.05 -16.80
C GLU A 196 1.50 -11.46 -17.85
N LYS A 197 0.95 -10.65 -18.76
CA LYS A 197 1.74 -10.00 -19.82
C LYS A 197 2.72 -8.97 -19.27
N GLU A 198 2.37 -8.33 -18.16
CA GLU A 198 3.21 -7.33 -17.52
C GLU A 198 4.35 -8.01 -16.76
N TYR A 199 5.58 -7.76 -17.19
CA TYR A 199 6.77 -8.42 -16.63
C TYR A 199 6.99 -8.09 -15.14
N THR A 200 6.57 -6.92 -14.67
CA THR A 200 6.72 -6.54 -13.26
C THR A 200 5.89 -7.43 -12.34
N ILE A 201 4.75 -7.95 -12.82
CA ILE A 201 3.96 -8.94 -12.09
C ILE A 201 4.72 -10.28 -12.04
N ARG A 202 5.25 -10.74 -13.18
CA ARG A 202 6.03 -11.98 -13.25
C ARG A 202 7.31 -11.91 -12.41
N GLU A 203 7.97 -10.75 -12.39
CA GLU A 203 9.12 -10.49 -11.52
C GLU A 203 8.76 -10.61 -10.03
N LYS A 204 7.60 -10.08 -9.59
CA LYS A 204 7.14 -10.26 -8.20
C LYS A 204 6.88 -11.71 -7.88
N VAL A 205 6.26 -12.46 -8.78
CA VAL A 205 6.07 -13.91 -8.59
C VAL A 205 7.43 -14.61 -8.46
N ALA A 206 8.41 -14.29 -9.32
CA ALA A 206 9.75 -14.84 -9.24
C ALA A 206 10.40 -14.61 -7.86
N GLN A 207 10.31 -13.37 -7.34
CA GLN A 207 10.78 -13.04 -6.00
C GLN A 207 10.11 -13.87 -4.90
N ILE A 208 8.77 -14.01 -4.96
CA ILE A 208 8.01 -14.78 -3.96
C ILE A 208 8.40 -16.26 -3.98
N VAL A 209 8.45 -16.90 -5.18
CA VAL A 209 8.75 -18.34 -5.26
C VAL A 209 10.19 -18.66 -4.88
N ILE A 210 11.13 -17.73 -5.06
CA ILE A 210 12.50 -17.87 -4.56
C ILE A 210 12.52 -17.79 -3.03
N ASP A 211 11.84 -16.78 -2.45
CA ASP A 211 11.79 -16.60 -0.99
C ASP A 211 11.11 -17.77 -0.27
N LEU A 212 10.10 -18.39 -0.90
CA LEU A 212 9.45 -19.60 -0.39
C LEU A 212 10.37 -20.81 -0.38
N ASN A 213 11.22 -20.93 -1.40
CA ASN A 213 12.17 -22.02 -1.59
C ASN A 213 11.56 -23.44 -1.43
N ASP A 214 10.31 -23.62 -1.89
CA ASP A 214 9.55 -24.86 -1.82
C ASP A 214 9.51 -25.53 -3.20
N SER A 215 9.64 -26.87 -3.23
CA SER A 215 9.59 -27.70 -4.42
C SER A 215 8.21 -27.69 -5.11
N ALA A 216 7.15 -27.38 -4.37
CA ALA A 216 5.81 -27.24 -4.92
C ALA A 216 5.71 -26.16 -6.02
N PHE A 217 6.65 -25.20 -6.06
CA PHE A 217 6.71 -24.14 -7.07
C PHE A 217 7.79 -24.38 -8.15
N ALA A 218 8.29 -25.61 -8.29
CA ALA A 218 9.40 -25.92 -9.21
C ALA A 218 9.04 -25.64 -10.67
N ASP A 219 7.80 -25.87 -11.07
CA ASP A 219 7.29 -25.58 -12.42
C ASP A 219 7.25 -24.08 -12.69
N ILE A 220 6.73 -23.28 -11.78
CA ILE A 220 6.71 -21.81 -11.88
C ILE A 220 8.14 -21.26 -11.92
N LYS A 221 9.03 -21.76 -11.05
CA LYS A 221 10.45 -21.38 -11.04
C LYS A 221 11.12 -21.65 -12.38
N LYS A 222 10.87 -22.87 -12.96
CA LYS A 222 11.46 -23.27 -14.24
C LYS A 222 10.98 -22.38 -15.39
N GLU A 223 9.69 -22.05 -15.41
CA GLU A 223 9.09 -21.16 -16.41
C GLU A 223 9.69 -19.76 -16.34
N LEU A 224 9.67 -19.13 -15.13
CA LEU A 224 10.16 -17.78 -14.96
C LEU A 224 11.68 -17.64 -15.09
N ALA A 225 12.46 -18.67 -14.80
CA ALA A 225 13.92 -18.67 -15.04
C ALA A 225 14.27 -18.60 -16.55
N GLN A 226 13.31 -18.92 -17.44
CA GLN A 226 13.42 -18.85 -18.89
C GLN A 226 12.55 -17.72 -19.49
N ASP A 227 12.03 -16.81 -18.65
CA ASP A 227 11.18 -15.70 -19.09
C ASP A 227 11.84 -14.88 -20.20
N GLU A 228 11.04 -14.37 -21.13
CA GLU A 228 11.51 -13.49 -22.21
C GLU A 228 12.16 -12.20 -21.68
N ASN A 229 11.67 -11.69 -20.53
CA ASN A 229 12.14 -10.46 -19.92
C ASN A 229 13.39 -10.68 -19.06
N TYR A 230 14.38 -9.83 -19.28
CA TYR A 230 15.65 -9.88 -18.55
C TYR A 230 15.49 -9.73 -17.03
N TYR A 231 14.65 -8.80 -16.56
CA TYR A 231 14.47 -8.52 -15.12
C TYR A 231 13.87 -9.71 -14.37
N VAL A 232 12.93 -10.42 -14.99
CA VAL A 232 12.37 -11.66 -14.42
C VAL A 232 13.46 -12.73 -14.27
N ARG A 233 14.24 -12.98 -15.34
CA ARG A 233 15.36 -13.95 -15.27
C ARG A 233 16.45 -13.55 -14.28
N ALA A 234 16.71 -12.24 -14.11
CA ALA A 234 17.75 -11.73 -13.22
C ALA A 234 17.48 -12.09 -11.76
N VAL A 235 16.22 -12.21 -11.35
CA VAL A 235 15.85 -12.64 -9.98
C VAL A 235 16.47 -14.00 -9.65
N PHE A 236 16.54 -14.94 -10.60
CA PHE A 236 17.11 -16.28 -10.38
C PHE A 236 18.64 -16.34 -10.44
N LYS A 237 19.31 -15.27 -10.88
CA LYS A 237 20.78 -15.19 -10.94
C LYS A 237 21.40 -14.53 -9.71
N SER A 238 20.57 -13.87 -8.92
CA SER A 238 20.99 -13.12 -7.72
C SER A 238 20.99 -13.97 -6.47
N TYR A 239 20.54 -15.22 -6.58
CA TYR A 239 20.50 -16.26 -5.53
C TYR A 239 21.26 -17.50 -6.01
#